data_a1c51d6a833167851c9295548604145d
#
_entry.id   a1c51d6a833167851c9295548604145d
#
_cell.length_a   1.000
_cell.length_b   1.000
_cell.length_c   1.000
_cell.angle_alpha   90.00
_cell.angle_beta   90.00
_cell.angle_gamma   90.00
#
_symmetry.space_group_name_H-M   'P 1'
#
loop_
_entity.id
_entity.type
_entity.pdbx_description
1 polymer ?
#
loop_
_entity_poly.entity_id
_entity_poly.type
_entity_poly.pdbx_seq_one_letter_code
_entity_poly.pdbx_strand_id
1 'polypeptide(L)'
;YQCISEHGCRSTERKERMINIAVMGYGTVGSGVVEVIRTNGSLINERVQDEIYVKYVLDLRDFPGDPVGEILTHDFDTILNDPEVAIVVETMGGIEPAYTFVKKCLEAGKSVATSNKALVAKHGAELLEIAREREINFMFEASVGGGIPIIRALNSSLTADRIDEVIGIQIGRAHV
;
A
#
# COMPACT_ATOMS: atom_id res chain seq x y z
N TYR A 1 -8.44 46.70 -6.50
CA TYR A 1 -8.15 46.44 -7.90
C TYR A 1 -9.15 45.43 -8.41
N GLN A 2 -9.80 45.76 -9.52
CA GLN A 2 -10.98 45.15 -10.06
C GLN A 2 -10.80 43.69 -10.40
N CYS A 3 -11.72 42.90 -9.88
CA CYS A 3 -12.09 41.59 -10.28
C CYS A 3 -12.48 41.58 -11.75
N ILE A 4 -11.85 40.75 -12.57
CA ILE A 4 -12.33 40.41 -13.89
C ILE A 4 -13.03 39.08 -13.81
N SER A 5 -14.31 39.17 -14.09
CA SER A 5 -15.35 38.18 -14.13
C SER A 5 -15.15 37.09 -15.17
N GLU A 6 -15.74 35.94 -14.88
CA GLU A 6 -16.45 35.08 -15.84
C GLU A 6 -15.65 34.42 -16.95
N HIS A 7 -14.91 33.37 -16.58
CA HIS A 7 -14.84 32.22 -17.49
C HIS A 7 -15.20 30.98 -16.65
N GLY A 8 -16.28 30.36 -17.04
CA GLY A 8 -16.88 29.22 -16.36
C GLY A 8 -15.87 28.12 -16.06
N CYS A 9 -15.59 27.94 -14.80
CA CYS A 9 -15.01 26.72 -14.27
C CYS A 9 -16.03 25.62 -14.58
N ARG A 10 -15.80 24.86 -15.66
CA ARG A 10 -16.45 23.59 -15.84
C ARG A 10 -15.96 22.72 -14.68
N SER A 11 -16.77 22.64 -13.63
CA SER A 11 -16.69 21.56 -12.69
C SER A 11 -17.01 20.29 -13.51
N THR A 12 -15.98 19.66 -14.07
CA THR A 12 -16.09 18.27 -14.46
C THR A 12 -16.30 17.57 -13.13
N GLU A 13 -17.55 17.18 -12.85
CA GLU A 13 -17.89 16.29 -11.76
C GLU A 13 -16.99 15.06 -11.91
N ARG A 14 -15.91 15.03 -11.12
CA ARG A 14 -15.03 13.89 -11.04
C ARG A 14 -15.87 12.79 -10.39
N LYS A 15 -16.28 11.80 -11.14
CA LYS A 15 -16.99 10.65 -10.62
C LYS A 15 -16.08 9.99 -9.57
N GLU A 16 -16.50 9.97 -8.33
CA GLU A 16 -15.81 9.26 -7.25
C GLU A 16 -15.59 7.82 -7.70
N ARG A 17 -14.33 7.37 -7.60
CA ARG A 17 -13.96 6.00 -7.96
C ARG A 17 -13.84 5.18 -6.69
N MET A 18 -14.31 3.96 -6.73
CA MET A 18 -14.09 2.98 -5.68
C MET A 18 -12.72 2.32 -5.90
N ILE A 19 -11.83 2.48 -4.92
CA ILE A 19 -10.50 1.88 -4.90
C ILE A 19 -10.55 0.67 -3.98
N ASN A 20 -10.59 -0.53 -4.57
CA ASN A 20 -10.58 -1.77 -3.82
C ASN A 20 -9.15 -2.14 -3.42
N ILE A 21 -8.97 -2.46 -2.15
CA ILE A 21 -7.72 -2.90 -1.54
C ILE A 21 -7.83 -4.36 -1.13
N ALA A 22 -6.77 -5.12 -1.32
CA ALA A 22 -6.59 -6.43 -0.70
C ALA A 22 -5.46 -6.37 0.33
N VAL A 23 -5.64 -7.01 1.48
CA VAL A 23 -4.63 -7.11 2.54
C VAL A 23 -4.16 -8.56 2.62
N MET A 24 -2.88 -8.81 2.43
CA MET A 24 -2.26 -10.13 2.53
C MET A 24 -1.56 -10.29 3.89
N GLY A 25 -2.10 -11.15 4.72
CA GLY A 25 -1.74 -11.36 6.12
C GLY A 25 -2.65 -10.57 7.08
N TYR A 26 -3.30 -11.27 8.00
CA TYR A 26 -4.18 -10.70 9.02
C TYR A 26 -3.61 -10.93 10.43
N GLY A 27 -2.32 -10.57 10.58
CA GLY A 27 -1.65 -10.46 11.87
C GLY A 27 -1.84 -9.07 12.47
N THR A 28 -1.00 -8.70 13.45
CA THR A 28 -1.07 -7.40 14.13
C THR A 28 -1.04 -6.22 13.16
N VAL A 29 -0.20 -6.26 12.14
CA VAL A 29 -0.09 -5.16 11.16
C VAL A 29 -1.28 -5.16 10.20
N GLY A 30 -1.64 -6.31 9.65
CA GLY A 30 -2.74 -6.41 8.68
C GLY A 30 -4.10 -6.09 9.28
N SER A 31 -4.40 -6.56 10.50
CA SER A 31 -5.62 -6.20 11.22
C SER A 31 -5.68 -4.69 11.50
N GLY A 32 -4.53 -4.09 11.89
CA GLY A 32 -4.43 -2.66 12.07
C GLY A 32 -4.69 -1.85 10.78
N VAL A 33 -4.23 -2.33 9.63
CA VAL A 33 -4.54 -1.70 8.33
C VAL A 33 -6.04 -1.72 8.05
N VAL A 34 -6.69 -2.88 8.23
CA VAL A 34 -8.13 -3.02 8.04
C VAL A 34 -8.91 -2.12 9.01
N GLU A 35 -8.50 -2.08 10.28
CA GLU A 35 -9.11 -1.22 11.29
C GLU A 35 -9.00 0.26 10.93
N VAL A 36 -7.82 0.73 10.53
CA VAL A 36 -7.59 2.13 10.14
C VAL A 36 -8.48 2.51 8.95
N ILE A 37 -8.57 1.68 7.93
CA ILE A 37 -9.41 1.96 6.75
C ILE A 37 -10.88 1.99 7.15
N ARG A 38 -11.35 1.08 8.00
CA ARG A 38 -12.75 1.05 8.48
C ARG A 38 -13.09 2.24 9.38
N THR A 39 -12.19 2.58 10.31
CA THR A 39 -12.43 3.61 11.32
C THR A 39 -12.24 5.02 10.76
N ASN A 40 -11.21 5.22 9.95
CA ASN A 40 -10.84 6.53 9.41
C ASN A 40 -11.23 6.70 7.93
N GLY A 41 -12.08 5.83 7.40
CA GLY A 41 -12.46 5.80 5.99
C GLY A 41 -12.95 7.15 5.47
N SER A 42 -13.85 7.82 6.20
CA SER A 42 -14.37 9.14 5.82
C SER A 42 -13.25 10.19 5.65
N LEU A 43 -12.34 10.25 6.62
CA LEU A 43 -11.21 11.19 6.55
C LEU A 43 -10.24 10.87 5.41
N ILE A 44 -10.00 9.57 5.16
CA ILE A 44 -9.12 9.11 4.08
C ILE A 44 -9.77 9.45 2.73
N ASN A 45 -11.05 9.12 2.55
CA ASN A 45 -11.81 9.36 1.33
C ASN A 45 -11.89 10.86 1.00
N GLU A 46 -12.12 11.71 2.00
CA GLU A 46 -12.09 13.17 1.83
C GLU A 46 -10.73 13.66 1.29
N ARG A 47 -9.62 13.10 1.79
CA ARG A 47 -8.27 13.52 1.37
C ARG A 47 -7.89 13.01 -0.02
N VAL A 48 -8.27 11.79 -0.38
CA VAL A 48 -7.96 11.22 -1.69
C VAL A 48 -9.01 11.52 -2.74
N GLN A 49 -10.20 12.01 -2.33
CA GLN A 49 -11.35 12.30 -3.19
C GLN A 49 -11.84 11.07 -3.99
N ASP A 50 -11.64 9.88 -3.43
CA ASP A 50 -12.10 8.59 -3.95
C ASP A 50 -12.47 7.72 -2.74
N GLU A 51 -13.32 6.71 -2.92
CA GLU A 51 -13.69 5.77 -1.86
C GLU A 51 -12.70 4.61 -1.80
N ILE A 52 -12.10 4.40 -0.62
CA ILE A 52 -11.21 3.27 -0.36
C ILE A 52 -11.94 2.18 0.41
N TYR A 53 -11.89 0.96 -0.09
CA TYR A 53 -12.57 -0.18 0.50
C TYR A 53 -11.66 -1.42 0.54
N VAL A 54 -11.65 -2.13 1.70
CA VAL A 54 -10.96 -3.43 1.81
C VAL A 54 -11.89 -4.52 1.28
N LYS A 55 -11.58 -5.04 0.10
CA LYS A 55 -12.39 -6.05 -0.59
C LYS A 55 -12.02 -7.48 -0.16
N TYR A 56 -10.73 -7.73 0.06
CA TYR A 56 -10.23 -9.05 0.44
C TYR A 56 -9.19 -8.96 1.55
N VAL A 57 -9.19 -9.97 2.39
CA VAL A 57 -8.11 -10.28 3.32
C VAL A 57 -7.63 -11.69 3.05
N LEU A 58 -6.35 -11.88 2.76
CA LEU A 58 -5.73 -13.19 2.57
C LEU A 58 -5.04 -13.61 3.86
N ASP A 59 -5.45 -14.72 4.43
CA ASP A 59 -4.75 -15.40 5.54
C ASP A 59 -5.01 -16.90 5.47
N LEU A 60 -4.10 -17.70 6.02
CA LEU A 60 -4.28 -19.15 6.10
C LEU A 60 -5.19 -19.57 7.26
N ARG A 61 -5.43 -18.67 8.20
CA ARG A 61 -6.22 -18.91 9.42
C ARG A 61 -7.64 -18.41 9.23
N ASP A 62 -8.56 -19.04 9.94
CA ASP A 62 -9.92 -18.53 10.14
C ASP A 62 -9.96 -17.63 11.38
N PHE A 63 -10.87 -16.66 11.36
CA PHE A 63 -11.09 -15.70 12.45
C PHE A 63 -12.56 -15.75 12.90
N PRO A 64 -12.98 -16.79 13.64
CA PRO A 64 -14.37 -16.93 14.06
C PRO A 64 -14.83 -15.76 14.92
N GLY A 65 -15.96 -15.16 14.55
CA GLY A 65 -16.52 -14.01 15.27
C GLY A 65 -15.91 -12.65 14.92
N ASP A 66 -14.88 -12.60 14.08
CA ASP A 66 -14.36 -11.36 13.53
C ASP A 66 -15.12 -11.00 12.24
N PRO A 67 -15.56 -9.73 12.07
CA PRO A 67 -16.20 -9.27 10.83
C PRO A 67 -15.33 -9.42 9.57
N VAL A 68 -14.03 -9.67 9.71
CA VAL A 68 -13.13 -9.95 8.58
C VAL A 68 -13.52 -11.23 7.84
N GLY A 69 -14.22 -12.17 8.52
CA GLY A 69 -14.67 -13.43 7.90
C GLY A 69 -15.48 -13.25 6.61
N GLU A 70 -16.19 -12.11 6.47
CA GLU A 70 -16.98 -11.82 5.27
C GLU A 70 -16.12 -11.52 4.02
N ILE A 71 -14.89 -11.07 4.23
CA ILE A 71 -13.94 -10.68 3.17
C ILE A 71 -12.67 -11.54 3.17
N LEU A 72 -12.65 -12.59 4.00
CA LEU A 72 -11.51 -13.49 4.12
C LEU A 72 -11.44 -14.43 2.91
N THR A 73 -10.26 -14.61 2.39
CA THR A 73 -9.93 -15.63 1.39
C THR A 73 -8.66 -16.36 1.77
N HIS A 74 -8.60 -17.64 1.42
CA HIS A 74 -7.38 -18.46 1.56
C HIS A 74 -6.66 -18.66 0.23
N ASP A 75 -7.27 -18.15 -0.84
CA ASP A 75 -6.75 -18.28 -2.18
C ASP A 75 -6.21 -16.96 -2.72
N PHE A 76 -4.91 -16.91 -2.98
CA PHE A 76 -4.24 -15.76 -3.56
C PHE A 76 -4.73 -15.43 -4.97
N ASP A 77 -5.10 -16.43 -5.76
CA ASP A 77 -5.54 -16.24 -7.14
C ASP A 77 -6.86 -15.45 -7.21
N THR A 78 -7.68 -15.50 -6.16
CA THR A 78 -8.86 -14.64 -6.01
C THR A 78 -8.49 -13.16 -6.05
N ILE A 79 -7.42 -12.76 -5.39
CA ILE A 79 -6.94 -11.37 -5.37
C ILE A 79 -6.24 -11.03 -6.68
N LEU A 80 -5.40 -11.94 -7.16
CA LEU A 80 -4.58 -11.72 -8.36
C LEU A 80 -5.45 -11.49 -9.61
N ASN A 81 -6.48 -12.32 -9.77
CA ASN A 81 -7.34 -12.33 -10.96
C ASN A 81 -8.50 -11.33 -10.91
N ASP A 82 -8.74 -10.66 -9.77
CA ASP A 82 -9.78 -9.64 -9.68
C ASP A 82 -9.30 -8.30 -10.23
N PRO A 83 -9.82 -7.83 -11.39
CA PRO A 83 -9.41 -6.59 -12.01
C PRO A 83 -9.82 -5.34 -11.22
N GLU A 84 -10.76 -5.47 -10.29
CA GLU A 84 -11.20 -4.34 -9.45
C GLU A 84 -10.24 -4.06 -8.29
N VAL A 85 -9.38 -5.02 -7.92
CA VAL A 85 -8.34 -4.80 -6.89
C VAL A 85 -7.22 -3.97 -7.48
N ALA A 86 -7.12 -2.72 -7.03
CA ALA A 86 -6.12 -1.78 -7.51
C ALA A 86 -4.85 -1.76 -6.65
N ILE A 87 -4.99 -2.01 -5.35
CA ILE A 87 -3.90 -1.91 -4.38
C ILE A 87 -3.85 -3.18 -3.54
N VAL A 88 -2.65 -3.69 -3.32
CA VAL A 88 -2.39 -4.82 -2.43
C VAL A 88 -1.47 -4.38 -1.29
N VAL A 89 -1.85 -4.68 -0.05
CA VAL A 89 -1.05 -4.40 1.15
C VAL A 89 -0.49 -5.72 1.68
N GLU A 90 0.82 -5.88 1.65
CA GLU A 90 1.52 -7.08 2.10
C GLU A 90 2.05 -6.88 3.53
N THR A 91 1.60 -7.76 4.43
CA THR A 91 1.95 -7.77 5.87
C THR A 91 2.23 -9.17 6.40
N MET A 92 2.53 -10.13 5.50
CA MET A 92 2.70 -11.54 5.89
C MET A 92 4.00 -11.80 6.64
N GLY A 93 5.06 -11.11 6.28
CA GLY A 93 6.39 -11.39 6.82
C GLY A 93 7.09 -12.59 6.14
N GLY A 94 8.42 -12.69 6.36
CA GLY A 94 9.25 -13.65 5.64
C GLY A 94 9.48 -13.25 4.17
N ILE A 95 10.25 -14.05 3.43
CA ILE A 95 10.54 -13.75 2.02
C ILE A 95 9.52 -14.47 1.12
N GLU A 96 9.32 -15.75 1.35
CA GLU A 96 8.32 -16.54 0.63
C GLU A 96 7.14 -16.88 1.57
N PRO A 97 5.90 -16.87 1.10
CA PRO A 97 5.45 -16.62 -0.29
C PRO A 97 5.29 -15.13 -0.67
N ALA A 98 5.66 -14.21 0.23
CA ALA A 98 5.46 -12.77 0.02
C ALA A 98 6.07 -12.25 -1.27
N TYR A 99 7.32 -12.65 -1.59
CA TYR A 99 7.99 -12.25 -2.83
C TYR A 99 7.22 -12.71 -4.08
N THR A 100 6.85 -13.98 -4.12
CA THR A 100 6.10 -14.55 -5.25
C THR A 100 4.77 -13.80 -5.46
N PHE A 101 4.05 -13.51 -4.39
CA PHE A 101 2.74 -12.86 -4.46
C PHE A 101 2.86 -11.38 -4.85
N VAL A 102 3.80 -10.65 -4.24
CA VAL A 102 4.05 -9.24 -4.56
C VAL A 102 4.49 -9.08 -6.01
N LYS A 103 5.43 -9.92 -6.48
CA LYS A 103 5.89 -9.90 -7.87
C LYS A 103 4.74 -10.10 -8.85
N LYS A 104 3.91 -11.14 -8.64
CA LYS A 104 2.74 -11.40 -9.49
C LYS A 104 1.72 -10.25 -9.48
N CYS A 105 1.49 -9.62 -8.32
CA CYS A 105 0.61 -8.45 -8.22
C CYS A 105 1.14 -7.27 -9.04
N LEU A 106 2.42 -6.96 -8.92
CA LEU A 106 3.05 -5.90 -9.71
C LEU A 106 3.01 -6.22 -11.22
N GLU A 107 3.33 -7.46 -11.62
CA GLU A 107 3.24 -7.91 -13.01
C GLU A 107 1.81 -7.82 -13.56
N ALA A 108 0.80 -8.02 -12.71
CA ALA A 108 -0.61 -7.85 -13.05
C ALA A 108 -1.10 -6.39 -13.03
N GLY A 109 -0.23 -5.41 -12.80
CA GLY A 109 -0.58 -3.99 -12.80
C GLY A 109 -1.23 -3.49 -11.51
N LYS A 110 -1.11 -4.23 -10.40
CA LYS A 110 -1.61 -3.81 -9.09
C LYS A 110 -0.52 -3.11 -8.31
N SER A 111 -0.80 -1.93 -7.76
CA SER A 111 0.11 -1.24 -6.84
C SER A 111 0.25 -2.01 -5.54
N VAL A 112 1.45 -2.03 -4.96
CA VAL A 112 1.72 -2.76 -3.73
C VAL A 112 2.33 -1.86 -2.66
N ALA A 113 1.85 -2.02 -1.41
CA ALA A 113 2.48 -1.48 -0.22
C ALA A 113 2.92 -2.62 0.69
N THR A 114 4.16 -2.61 1.20
CA THR A 114 4.68 -3.66 2.06
C THR A 114 5.33 -3.11 3.33
N SER A 115 5.18 -3.84 4.44
CA SER A 115 5.91 -3.64 5.69
C SER A 115 7.08 -4.62 5.87
N ASN A 116 7.34 -5.47 4.89
CA ASN A 116 8.24 -6.62 4.98
C ASN A 116 9.70 -6.23 4.69
N LYS A 117 10.47 -6.01 5.76
CA LYS A 117 11.88 -5.62 5.66
C LYS A 117 12.76 -6.67 4.92
N ALA A 118 12.49 -7.96 5.14
CA ALA A 118 13.30 -9.03 4.53
C ALA A 118 13.07 -9.11 3.03
N LEU A 119 11.82 -8.96 2.60
CA LEU A 119 11.44 -8.88 1.19
C LEU A 119 12.14 -7.71 0.50
N VAL A 120 12.01 -6.51 1.07
CA VAL A 120 12.59 -5.29 0.48
C VAL A 120 14.11 -5.34 0.46
N ALA A 121 14.75 -5.83 1.53
CA ALA A 121 16.21 -5.95 1.58
C ALA A 121 16.76 -6.89 0.50
N LYS A 122 16.04 -7.97 0.17
CA LYS A 122 16.50 -8.98 -0.77
C LYS A 122 16.08 -8.71 -2.22
N HIS A 123 14.85 -8.26 -2.42
CA HIS A 123 14.21 -8.15 -3.73
C HIS A 123 13.70 -6.75 -4.08
N GLY A 124 13.93 -5.75 -3.23
CA GLY A 124 13.38 -4.41 -3.40
C GLY A 124 13.75 -3.76 -4.73
N ALA A 125 14.99 -3.90 -5.18
CA ALA A 125 15.45 -3.33 -6.44
C ALA A 125 14.71 -3.92 -7.65
N GLU A 126 14.54 -5.24 -7.70
CA GLU A 126 13.79 -5.94 -8.75
C GLU A 126 12.31 -5.52 -8.76
N LEU A 127 11.68 -5.49 -7.58
CA LEU A 127 10.27 -5.13 -7.46
C LEU A 127 10.00 -3.67 -7.84
N LEU A 128 10.93 -2.76 -7.51
CA LEU A 128 10.88 -1.37 -7.96
C LEU A 128 10.99 -1.25 -9.48
N GLU A 129 11.84 -2.04 -10.12
CA GLU A 129 11.99 -2.04 -11.58
C GLU A 129 10.69 -2.50 -12.26
N ILE A 130 10.08 -3.60 -11.78
CA ILE A 130 8.79 -4.08 -12.30
C ILE A 130 7.71 -3.00 -12.12
N ALA A 131 7.65 -2.36 -10.96
CA ALA A 131 6.67 -1.31 -10.71
C ALA A 131 6.87 -0.11 -11.65
N ARG A 132 8.12 0.28 -11.93
CA ARG A 132 8.47 1.35 -12.86
C ARG A 132 8.07 1.01 -14.30
N GLU A 133 8.37 -0.20 -14.76
CA GLU A 133 8.01 -0.66 -16.10
C GLU A 133 6.49 -0.71 -16.34
N ARG A 134 5.74 -0.97 -15.26
CA ARG A 134 4.27 -1.04 -15.28
C ARG A 134 3.59 0.29 -14.96
N GLU A 135 4.35 1.36 -14.67
CA GLU A 135 3.83 2.68 -14.26
C GLU A 135 2.89 2.62 -13.04
N ILE A 136 3.21 1.75 -12.09
CA ILE A 136 2.48 1.57 -10.84
C ILE A 136 3.38 1.81 -9.63
N ASN A 137 2.81 1.79 -8.43
CA ASN A 137 3.52 2.09 -7.20
C ASN A 137 3.94 0.83 -6.44
N PHE A 138 5.20 0.80 -5.99
CA PHE A 138 5.69 -0.10 -4.96
C PHE A 138 6.15 0.72 -3.76
N MET A 139 5.37 0.67 -2.67
CA MET A 139 5.57 1.47 -1.47
C MET A 139 6.06 0.58 -0.33
N PHE A 140 7.18 0.96 0.30
CA PHE A 140 7.83 0.16 1.34
C PHE A 140 8.29 0.99 2.55
N GLU A 141 7.66 2.14 2.79
CA GLU A 141 7.95 3.04 3.92
C GLU A 141 7.99 2.30 5.26
N ALA A 142 6.96 1.49 5.53
CA ALA A 142 6.81 0.75 6.78
C ALA A 142 7.85 -0.38 6.96
N SER A 143 8.54 -0.79 5.91
CA SER A 143 9.60 -1.81 5.98
C SER A 143 10.90 -1.27 6.59
N VAL A 144 11.09 0.04 6.60
CA VAL A 144 12.32 0.70 7.09
C VAL A 144 12.13 1.23 8.52
N GLY A 145 11.32 2.26 8.70
CA GLY A 145 11.13 2.95 9.98
C GLY A 145 9.82 2.62 10.71
N GLY A 146 8.98 1.71 10.18
CA GLY A 146 7.64 1.48 10.70
C GLY A 146 6.77 2.73 10.48
N GLY A 147 6.34 3.38 11.57
CA GLY A 147 5.57 4.62 11.51
C GLY A 147 6.39 5.89 11.24
N ILE A 148 7.72 5.80 11.17
CA ILE A 148 8.60 6.94 10.92
C ILE A 148 8.81 7.11 9.41
N PRO A 149 8.34 8.20 8.79
CA PRO A 149 8.46 8.41 7.35
C PRO A 149 9.87 8.87 6.99
N ILE A 150 10.72 7.96 6.49
CA ILE A 150 12.09 8.26 6.08
C ILE A 150 12.28 8.20 4.56
N ILE A 151 11.71 7.20 3.88
CA ILE A 151 11.86 7.02 2.43
C ILE A 151 11.20 8.17 1.68
N ARG A 152 9.99 8.56 2.09
CA ARG A 152 9.28 9.70 1.49
C ARG A 152 10.04 11.00 1.70
N ALA A 153 10.60 11.22 2.90
CA ALA A 153 11.39 12.41 3.19
C ALA A 153 12.64 12.49 2.30
N LEU A 154 13.37 11.37 2.12
CA LEU A 154 14.53 11.30 1.23
C LEU A 154 14.14 11.59 -0.22
N ASN A 155 13.06 10.98 -0.71
CA ASN A 155 12.65 11.12 -2.11
C ASN A 155 12.04 12.48 -2.45
N SER A 156 11.26 13.08 -1.54
CA SER A 156 10.53 14.33 -1.85
C SER A 156 11.28 15.59 -1.44
N SER A 157 12.03 15.55 -0.33
CA SER A 157 12.71 16.73 0.19
C SER A 157 14.11 16.93 -0.39
N LEU A 158 14.77 15.86 -0.83
CA LEU A 158 16.13 15.87 -1.35
C LEU A 158 16.20 15.56 -2.85
N THR A 159 15.14 15.85 -3.59
CA THR A 159 15.04 15.52 -5.02
C THR A 159 16.11 16.22 -5.87
N ALA A 160 16.60 17.39 -5.43
CA ALA A 160 17.64 18.14 -6.14
C ALA A 160 19.08 17.77 -5.69
N ASP A 161 19.20 16.95 -4.64
CA ASP A 161 20.48 16.60 -4.06
C ASP A 161 20.96 15.23 -4.55
N ARG A 162 22.30 15.10 -4.62
CA ARG A 162 22.94 13.81 -4.82
C ARG A 162 23.29 13.23 -3.46
N ILE A 163 22.67 12.09 -3.11
CA ILE A 163 22.97 11.37 -1.87
C ILE A 163 24.14 10.44 -2.13
N ASP A 164 25.27 10.70 -1.49
CA ASP A 164 26.48 9.85 -1.62
C ASP A 164 26.51 8.75 -0.57
N GLU A 165 25.96 8.98 0.64
CA GLU A 165 25.93 8.00 1.73
C GLU A 165 24.72 8.19 2.63
N VAL A 166 24.16 7.09 3.16
CA VAL A 166 23.12 7.10 4.17
C VAL A 166 23.60 6.32 5.40
N ILE A 167 23.73 6.99 6.54
CA ILE A 167 24.11 6.38 7.81
C ILE A 167 22.91 6.38 8.74
N GLY A 168 22.51 5.21 9.23
CA GLY A 168 21.34 5.04 10.09
C GLY A 168 21.63 4.20 11.33
N ILE A 169 21.03 4.59 12.46
CA ILE A 169 21.02 3.82 13.71
C ILE A 169 19.56 3.41 13.96
N GLN A 170 19.26 2.13 13.83
CA GLN A 170 17.92 1.58 14.01
C GLN A 170 17.81 0.86 15.36
N ILE A 171 17.49 1.59 16.42
CA ILE A 171 17.40 1.05 17.78
C ILE A 171 16.03 0.41 18.06
N GLY A 172 14.94 1.04 17.64
CA GLY A 172 13.58 0.62 17.99
C GLY A 172 13.10 -0.69 17.37
N ARG A 173 13.77 -1.21 16.34
CA ARG A 173 13.43 -2.47 15.66
C ARG A 173 14.44 -3.60 15.87
N ALA A 174 15.47 -3.37 16.68
CA ALA A 174 16.49 -4.36 16.94
C ALA A 174 16.12 -5.38 18.04
N HIS A 175 14.99 -5.19 18.71
CA HIS A 175 14.51 -6.00 19.82
C HIS A 175 13.16 -6.69 19.52
N VAL A 176 13.08 -7.35 18.38
CA VAL A 176 11.95 -8.24 18.09
C VAL A 176 12.48 -9.62 17.76
#